data_e8be9b587bc177d6fa4a66dd09dc9662
#
_entry.id   e8be9b587bc177d6fa4a66dd09dc9662
#
_cell.length_a   1.000
_cell.length_b   1.000
_cell.length_c   1.000
_cell.angle_alpha   90.00
_cell.angle_beta   90.00
_cell.angle_gamma   90.00
#
_symmetry.space_group_name_H-M   'P 1'
#
loop_
_entity.id
_entity.type
_entity.pdbx_description
1 polymer ?
#
loop_
_entity_poly.entity_id
_entity_poly.type
_entity_poly.pdbx_seq_one_letter_code
_entity_poly.pdbx_strand_id
1 'polypeptide(L)'
;MSWKEQLAKAYTTVPHSWKEFTWKVCVAAMAITSTLTGFYLWRNPQIIIGIPAERQSPVERLAADKGMREAVYQMMEDFFYSNRPHGLMFVSWEEIDSMVGLWVRPADRFPGKSGAHDLTPDMRTLGGPFLFGECAYTESLAMPGRIMVACPINNSYDAWGYVAAVVENDPETVQRTMNLLKFLAHRVAMLIY
;
A
#
# COMPACT_ATOMS: atom_id res chain seq x y z
N MET A 1 -30.60 -54.98 17.80
CA MET A 1 -29.18 -54.96 18.22
C MET A 1 -29.10 -54.39 19.57
N SER A 2 -28.72 -55.21 20.60
CA SER A 2 -28.68 -54.75 22.01
C SER A 2 -27.56 -53.74 22.21
N TRP A 3 -27.74 -52.76 23.07
CA TRP A 3 -26.71 -51.79 23.44
C TRP A 3 -25.40 -52.44 23.90
N LYS A 4 -25.51 -53.65 24.49
CA LYS A 4 -24.36 -54.49 24.89
C LYS A 4 -23.54 -54.98 23.70
N GLU A 5 -24.18 -55.28 22.57
CA GLU A 5 -23.49 -55.71 21.32
C GLU A 5 -22.78 -54.50 20.70
N GLN A 6 -23.35 -53.31 20.80
CA GLN A 6 -22.72 -52.08 20.33
C GLN A 6 -21.49 -51.72 21.17
N LEU A 7 -21.57 -51.88 22.50
CA LEU A 7 -20.43 -51.69 23.40
C LEU A 7 -19.34 -52.73 23.16
N ALA A 8 -19.72 -54.01 22.97
CA ALA A 8 -18.74 -55.08 22.69
C ALA A 8 -18.03 -54.79 21.34
N LYS A 9 -18.76 -54.33 20.33
CA LYS A 9 -18.19 -53.98 19.04
C LYS A 9 -17.29 -52.76 19.14
N ALA A 10 -17.63 -51.77 19.97
CA ALA A 10 -16.76 -50.62 20.27
C ALA A 10 -15.50 -51.01 21.01
N TYR A 11 -15.58 -51.96 21.95
CA TYR A 11 -14.44 -52.46 22.71
C TYR A 11 -13.45 -53.27 21.84
N THR A 12 -13.93 -53.99 20.83
CA THR A 12 -13.05 -54.75 19.90
C THR A 12 -12.33 -53.84 18.91
N THR A 13 -12.75 -52.57 18.81
CA THR A 13 -12.04 -51.55 17.99
C THR A 13 -11.02 -50.75 18.78
N VAL A 14 -10.89 -50.98 20.11
CA VAL A 14 -9.86 -50.34 20.90
C VAL A 14 -8.48 -50.88 20.53
N PRO A 15 -7.51 -50.02 20.20
CA PRO A 15 -6.17 -50.49 19.80
C PRO A 15 -5.48 -51.27 20.90
N HIS A 16 -4.96 -52.43 20.56
CA HIS A 16 -4.29 -53.37 21.50
C HIS A 16 -2.92 -52.84 21.99
N SER A 17 -2.38 -51.84 21.30
CA SER A 17 -1.13 -51.22 21.67
C SER A 17 -1.27 -49.70 21.88
N TRP A 18 -0.55 -49.16 22.84
CA TRP A 18 -0.51 -47.71 23.08
C TRP A 18 -0.07 -46.91 21.83
N LYS A 19 0.83 -47.48 21.02
CA LYS A 19 1.29 -46.88 19.76
C LYS A 19 0.16 -46.78 18.75
N GLU A 20 -0.68 -47.81 18.64
CA GLU A 20 -1.81 -47.82 17.70
C GLU A 20 -2.90 -46.84 18.13
N PHE A 21 -3.16 -46.74 19.43
CA PHE A 21 -4.07 -45.74 19.99
C PHE A 21 -3.61 -44.33 19.69
N THR A 22 -2.35 -44.01 19.97
CA THR A 22 -1.75 -42.70 19.74
C THR A 22 -1.81 -42.34 18.26
N TRP A 23 -1.49 -43.29 17.38
CA TRP A 23 -1.59 -43.08 15.92
C TRP A 23 -3.01 -42.75 15.47
N LYS A 24 -4.03 -43.50 15.91
CA LYS A 24 -5.43 -43.25 15.58
C LYS A 24 -5.91 -41.89 16.08
N VAL A 25 -5.51 -41.50 17.27
CA VAL A 25 -5.82 -40.16 17.83
C VAL A 25 -5.15 -39.05 17.01
N CYS A 26 -3.87 -39.22 16.65
CA CYS A 26 -3.19 -38.26 15.81
C CYS A 26 -3.83 -38.10 14.43
N VAL A 27 -4.19 -39.21 13.78
CA VAL A 27 -4.87 -39.18 12.48
C VAL A 27 -6.24 -38.51 12.57
N ALA A 28 -7.02 -38.83 13.61
CA ALA A 28 -8.31 -38.18 13.83
C ALA A 28 -8.16 -36.68 14.11
N ALA A 29 -7.19 -36.28 14.91
CA ALA A 29 -6.90 -34.88 15.18
C ALA A 29 -6.46 -34.13 13.92
N MET A 30 -5.59 -34.70 13.09
CA MET A 30 -5.20 -34.14 11.81
C MET A 30 -6.38 -34.00 10.85
N ALA A 31 -7.24 -34.99 10.76
CA ALA A 31 -8.44 -34.96 9.91
C ALA A 31 -9.40 -33.83 10.38
N ILE A 32 -9.64 -33.69 11.68
CA ILE A 32 -10.49 -32.65 12.24
C ILE A 32 -9.87 -31.27 11.96
N THR A 33 -8.58 -31.10 12.24
CA THR A 33 -7.89 -29.81 12.01
C THR A 33 -7.91 -29.43 10.53
N SER A 34 -7.62 -30.38 9.64
CA SER A 34 -7.66 -30.15 8.18
C SER A 34 -9.05 -29.77 7.71
N THR A 35 -10.09 -30.43 8.22
CA THR A 35 -11.48 -30.14 7.87
C THR A 35 -11.90 -28.75 8.39
N LEU A 36 -11.55 -28.42 9.62
CA LEU A 36 -11.84 -27.10 10.21
C LEU A 36 -11.08 -25.99 9.48
N THR A 37 -9.80 -26.21 9.18
CA THR A 37 -8.99 -25.27 8.41
C THR A 37 -9.55 -25.11 7.00
N GLY A 38 -9.87 -26.19 6.31
CA GLY A 38 -10.50 -26.14 4.98
C GLY A 38 -11.82 -25.39 4.99
N PHE A 39 -12.69 -25.65 5.98
CA PHE A 39 -13.94 -24.94 6.15
C PHE A 39 -13.74 -23.45 6.46
N TYR A 40 -12.77 -23.14 7.35
CA TYR A 40 -12.43 -21.76 7.68
C TYR A 40 -11.89 -21.01 6.46
N LEU A 41 -11.01 -21.62 5.69
CA LEU A 41 -10.46 -21.06 4.46
C LEU A 41 -11.54 -20.91 3.37
N TRP A 42 -12.44 -21.91 3.24
CA TRP A 42 -13.56 -21.81 2.31
C TRP A 42 -14.52 -20.67 2.65
N ARG A 43 -14.76 -20.44 3.95
CA ARG A 43 -15.59 -19.33 4.43
C ARG A 43 -14.89 -17.98 4.34
N ASN A 44 -13.56 -17.99 4.29
CA ASN A 44 -12.71 -16.79 4.19
C ASN A 44 -11.71 -16.95 3.03
N PRO A 45 -12.19 -16.98 1.77
CA PRO A 45 -11.33 -17.21 0.60
C PRO A 45 -10.23 -16.16 0.45
N GLN A 46 -10.43 -14.99 1.03
CA GLN A 46 -9.46 -13.89 1.10
C GLN A 46 -8.12 -14.30 1.76
N ILE A 47 -8.14 -15.29 2.67
CA ILE A 47 -6.93 -15.78 3.37
C ILE A 47 -6.12 -16.71 2.47
N ILE A 48 -6.78 -17.51 1.61
CA ILE A 48 -6.11 -18.48 0.73
C ILE A 48 -5.42 -17.77 -0.44
N ILE A 49 -6.06 -16.72 -0.97
CA ILE A 49 -5.63 -16.11 -2.23
C ILE A 49 -4.54 -15.06 -1.96
N GLY A 50 -4.30 -14.70 -0.67
CA GLY A 50 -3.39 -13.58 -0.35
C GLY A 50 -3.81 -12.28 -1.03
N ILE A 51 -5.02 -12.29 -1.63
CA ILE A 51 -5.64 -11.08 -2.13
C ILE A 51 -6.09 -10.35 -0.88
N PRO A 52 -5.40 -9.29 -0.48
CA PRO A 52 -5.95 -8.41 0.53
C PRO A 52 -7.36 -8.06 0.04
N ALA A 53 -8.32 -8.00 0.96
CA ALA A 53 -9.64 -7.45 0.70
C ALA A 53 -9.44 -6.30 -0.28
N GLU A 54 -10.10 -6.41 -1.43
CA GLU A 54 -9.97 -5.58 -2.64
C GLU A 54 -9.27 -4.27 -2.29
N ARG A 55 -7.96 -4.17 -2.58
CA ARG A 55 -7.21 -2.97 -2.18
C ARG A 55 -7.74 -1.88 -3.06
N GLN A 56 -8.76 -1.21 -2.57
CA GLN A 56 -9.17 0.04 -3.19
C GLN A 56 -7.92 0.84 -3.42
N SER A 57 -7.69 1.22 -4.65
CA SER A 57 -6.54 2.06 -4.96
C SER A 57 -6.62 3.31 -4.07
N PRO A 58 -5.51 3.94 -3.71
CA PRO A 58 -5.55 5.19 -2.96
C PRO A 58 -6.46 6.25 -3.60
N VAL A 59 -6.55 6.24 -4.92
CA VAL A 59 -7.46 7.08 -5.70
C VAL A 59 -8.92 6.78 -5.35
N GLU A 60 -9.30 5.50 -5.35
CA GLU A 60 -10.66 5.06 -5.01
C GLU A 60 -11.00 5.36 -3.55
N ARG A 61 -10.06 5.17 -2.62
CA ARG A 61 -10.25 5.53 -1.20
C ARG A 61 -10.48 7.02 -1.02
N LEU A 62 -9.64 7.86 -1.64
CA LEU A 62 -9.82 9.31 -1.60
C LEU A 62 -11.09 9.78 -2.33
N ALA A 63 -11.55 9.04 -3.33
CA ALA A 63 -12.83 9.33 -3.99
C ALA A 63 -14.02 8.96 -3.09
N ALA A 64 -13.93 7.82 -2.38
CA ALA A 64 -14.99 7.31 -1.52
C ALA A 64 -15.10 8.08 -0.19
N ASP A 65 -13.98 8.49 0.41
CA ASP A 65 -13.96 9.20 1.69
C ASP A 65 -13.62 10.68 1.50
N LYS A 66 -14.67 11.51 1.53
CA LYS A 66 -14.55 12.97 1.40
C LYS A 66 -13.73 13.58 2.55
N GLY A 67 -13.89 13.09 3.79
CA GLY A 67 -13.18 13.63 4.95
C GLY A 67 -11.68 13.35 4.87
N MET A 68 -11.29 12.14 4.48
CA MET A 68 -9.91 11.78 4.23
C MET A 68 -9.30 12.64 3.12
N ARG A 69 -10.00 12.80 2.01
CA ARG A 69 -9.56 13.63 0.88
C ARG A 69 -9.33 15.07 1.29
N GLU A 70 -10.28 15.67 2.02
CA GLU A 70 -10.14 17.05 2.51
C GLU A 70 -8.95 17.18 3.47
N ALA A 71 -8.73 16.21 4.37
CA ALA A 71 -7.59 16.22 5.28
C ALA A 71 -6.25 16.15 4.55
N VAL A 72 -6.13 15.27 3.53
CA VAL A 72 -4.93 15.18 2.70
C VAL A 72 -4.70 16.48 1.93
N TYR A 73 -5.73 17.03 1.31
CA TYR A 73 -5.62 18.27 0.54
C TYR A 73 -5.26 19.46 1.44
N GLN A 74 -5.81 19.53 2.64
CA GLN A 74 -5.44 20.55 3.61
C GLN A 74 -3.96 20.44 4.00
N MET A 75 -3.44 19.25 4.23
CA MET A 75 -2.00 19.06 4.50
C MET A 75 -1.12 19.52 3.33
N MET A 76 -1.54 19.29 2.09
CA MET A 76 -0.82 19.76 0.90
C MET A 76 -0.84 21.28 0.82
N GLU A 77 -2.00 21.91 1.07
CA GLU A 77 -2.13 23.37 1.11
C GLU A 77 -1.25 23.99 2.23
N ASP A 78 -1.31 23.44 3.43
CA ASP A 78 -0.52 23.90 4.57
C ASP A 78 0.99 23.82 4.28
N PHE A 79 1.42 22.72 3.66
CA PHE A 79 2.80 22.55 3.22
C PHE A 79 3.20 23.59 2.19
N PHE A 80 2.36 23.79 1.17
CA PHE A 80 2.60 24.75 0.08
C PHE A 80 2.77 26.17 0.61
N TYR A 81 1.85 26.62 1.46
CA TYR A 81 1.91 27.99 2.01
C TYR A 81 3.01 28.20 3.04
N SER A 82 3.34 27.18 3.82
CA SER A 82 4.38 27.26 4.84
C SER A 82 5.78 27.24 4.26
N ASN A 83 6.02 26.42 3.22
CA ASN A 83 7.36 26.22 2.66
C ASN A 83 7.59 26.95 1.34
N ARG A 84 6.53 27.47 0.72
CA ARG A 84 6.54 28.27 -0.51
C ARG A 84 7.38 27.66 -1.64
N PRO A 85 7.24 26.36 -1.97
CA PRO A 85 7.90 25.79 -3.13
C PRO A 85 7.34 26.46 -4.41
N HIS A 86 8.10 26.41 -5.50
CA HIS A 86 7.62 26.90 -6.79
C HIS A 86 6.47 26.06 -7.34
N GLY A 87 6.43 24.80 -6.93
CA GLY A 87 5.34 23.88 -7.21
C GLY A 87 5.30 22.74 -6.20
N LEU A 88 4.13 22.20 -6.01
CA LEU A 88 3.88 21.03 -5.18
C LEU A 88 2.84 20.15 -5.86
N MET A 89 3.06 18.86 -5.87
CA MET A 89 2.14 17.89 -6.44
C MET A 89 2.01 16.66 -5.56
N PHE A 90 0.82 16.07 -5.58
CA PHE A 90 0.51 14.77 -5.03
C PHE A 90 -0.03 13.89 -6.16
N VAL A 91 0.64 12.79 -6.41
CA VAL A 91 0.41 11.91 -7.56
C VAL A 91 0.26 10.48 -7.08
N SER A 92 -0.68 9.75 -7.65
CA SER A 92 -0.85 8.31 -7.50
C SER A 92 -0.48 7.57 -8.78
N TRP A 93 0.10 6.38 -8.65
CA TRP A 93 0.26 5.44 -9.75
C TRP A 93 -1.07 4.71 -9.98
N GLU A 94 -1.55 4.66 -11.20
CA GLU A 94 -2.69 3.81 -11.58
C GLU A 94 -2.24 2.55 -12.30
N GLU A 95 -1.22 2.68 -13.16
CA GLU A 95 -0.60 1.59 -13.91
C GLU A 95 0.90 1.84 -14.01
N ILE A 96 1.65 0.88 -14.56
CA ILE A 96 3.12 0.94 -14.65
C ILE A 96 3.61 2.20 -15.36
N ASP A 97 2.85 2.72 -16.33
CA ASP A 97 3.23 3.86 -17.16
C ASP A 97 2.25 5.05 -17.03
N SER A 98 1.27 4.98 -16.15
CA SER A 98 0.30 6.05 -15.96
C SER A 98 0.24 6.55 -14.53
N MET A 99 -0.02 7.84 -14.37
CA MET A 99 -0.16 8.50 -13.08
C MET A 99 -1.35 9.44 -13.07
N VAL A 100 -1.96 9.61 -11.90
CA VAL A 100 -3.04 10.56 -11.68
C VAL A 100 -2.58 11.65 -10.73
N GLY A 101 -2.62 12.89 -11.19
CA GLY A 101 -2.43 14.05 -10.33
C GLY A 101 -3.65 14.24 -9.44
N LEU A 102 -3.52 13.97 -8.16
CA LEU A 102 -4.59 14.11 -7.18
C LEU A 102 -4.69 15.54 -6.66
N TRP A 103 -3.56 16.21 -6.52
CA TRP A 103 -3.48 17.59 -6.09
C TRP A 103 -2.23 18.26 -6.66
N VAL A 104 -2.36 19.46 -7.26
CA VAL A 104 -1.27 20.17 -7.94
C VAL A 104 -1.40 21.68 -7.74
N ARG A 105 -0.29 22.34 -7.37
CA ARG A 105 -0.16 23.80 -7.27
C ARG A 105 1.18 24.29 -7.81
N PRO A 106 1.25 25.35 -8.59
CA PRO A 106 0.14 25.97 -9.30
C PRO A 106 -0.35 25.08 -10.46
N ALA A 107 -1.66 25.01 -10.64
CA ALA A 107 -2.29 24.08 -11.60
C ALA A 107 -1.99 24.36 -13.06
N ASP A 108 -1.56 25.58 -13.39
CA ASP A 108 -1.30 26.06 -14.76
C ASP A 108 0.12 25.78 -15.26
N ARG A 109 1.06 25.47 -14.35
CA ARG A 109 2.48 25.34 -14.67
C ARG A 109 3.00 23.90 -14.71
N PHE A 110 2.24 22.95 -14.22
CA PHE A 110 2.63 21.55 -14.25
C PHE A 110 1.91 20.80 -15.37
N PRO A 111 2.60 19.91 -16.11
CA PRO A 111 1.97 19.05 -17.08
C PRO A 111 0.95 18.09 -16.45
N GLY A 112 1.00 17.90 -15.13
CA GLY A 112 0.05 17.13 -14.35
C GLY A 112 -1.14 17.96 -13.89
N LYS A 113 -2.02 18.40 -14.81
CA LYS A 113 -3.39 18.75 -14.42
C LYS A 113 -4.02 17.53 -13.74
N SER A 114 -4.89 17.72 -12.73
CA SER A 114 -5.65 16.60 -12.16
C SER A 114 -6.24 15.75 -13.29
N GLY A 115 -5.88 14.45 -13.32
CA GLY A 115 -6.23 13.52 -14.38
C GLY A 115 -5.09 12.57 -14.70
N ALA A 116 -5.37 11.55 -15.50
CA ALA A 116 -4.38 10.57 -15.95
C ALA A 116 -3.39 11.22 -16.93
N HIS A 117 -2.11 10.94 -16.73
CA HIS A 117 -1.01 11.43 -17.53
C HIS A 117 0.01 10.32 -17.77
N ASP A 118 0.63 10.33 -18.94
CA ASP A 118 1.79 9.49 -19.20
C ASP A 118 2.98 9.95 -18.34
N LEU A 119 3.79 8.99 -17.92
CA LEU A 119 5.02 9.28 -17.20
C LEU A 119 5.96 10.12 -18.06
N THR A 120 6.37 11.24 -17.52
CA THR A 120 7.43 12.05 -18.14
C THR A 120 8.80 11.39 -17.95
N PRO A 121 9.82 11.68 -18.80
CA PRO A 121 11.16 11.11 -18.64
C PRO A 121 11.80 11.36 -17.28
N ASP A 122 11.57 12.52 -16.66
CA ASP A 122 12.02 12.84 -15.30
C ASP A 122 11.39 11.93 -14.25
N MET A 123 10.10 11.59 -14.38
CA MET A 123 9.43 10.64 -13.49
C MET A 123 9.99 9.24 -13.60
N ARG A 124 10.35 8.79 -14.81
CA ARG A 124 11.01 7.48 -15.01
C ARG A 124 12.36 7.41 -14.32
N THR A 125 13.10 8.52 -14.31
CA THR A 125 14.39 8.62 -13.62
C THR A 125 14.25 8.49 -12.11
N LEU A 126 13.14 8.97 -11.54
CA LEU A 126 12.86 8.89 -10.10
C LEU A 126 12.37 7.50 -9.66
N GLY A 127 11.90 6.66 -10.59
CA GLY A 127 11.30 5.36 -10.29
C GLY A 127 12.23 4.38 -9.57
N GLY A 128 13.53 4.37 -9.89
CA GLY A 128 14.51 3.51 -9.24
C GLY A 128 14.59 3.72 -7.73
N PRO A 129 14.91 4.92 -7.23
CA PRO A 129 14.91 5.22 -5.80
C PRO A 129 13.57 4.96 -5.11
N PHE A 130 12.44 5.21 -5.78
CA PHE A 130 11.11 4.99 -5.21
C PHE A 130 10.82 3.52 -4.87
N LEU A 131 11.35 2.59 -5.65
CA LEU A 131 11.24 1.15 -5.34
C LEU A 131 11.89 0.77 -4.00
N PHE A 132 12.88 1.56 -3.56
CA PHE A 132 13.54 1.37 -2.26
C PHE A 132 12.98 2.28 -1.16
N GLY A 133 11.89 3.01 -1.44
CA GLY A 133 11.30 3.95 -0.48
C GLY A 133 12.13 5.21 -0.24
N GLU A 134 13.05 5.51 -1.14
CA GLU A 134 13.95 6.66 -1.04
C GLU A 134 13.39 7.87 -1.79
N CYS A 135 13.62 9.06 -1.22
CA CYS A 135 13.37 10.30 -1.94
C CYS A 135 14.46 10.51 -3.00
N ALA A 136 14.09 11.11 -4.10
CA ALA A 136 14.99 11.43 -5.20
C ALA A 136 14.77 12.86 -5.70
N TYR A 137 15.69 13.36 -6.49
CA TYR A 137 15.55 14.66 -7.14
C TYR A 137 16.09 14.64 -8.56
N THR A 138 15.53 15.50 -9.39
CA THR A 138 15.98 15.69 -10.77
C THR A 138 15.73 17.13 -11.21
N GLU A 139 16.30 17.56 -12.32
CA GLU A 139 15.95 18.84 -12.91
C GLU A 139 14.50 18.84 -13.37
N SER A 140 13.77 19.92 -13.10
CA SER A 140 12.36 20.03 -13.45
C SER A 140 12.19 20.41 -14.93
N LEU A 141 11.57 19.54 -15.72
CA LEU A 141 11.22 19.85 -17.11
C LEU A 141 10.15 20.94 -17.21
N ALA A 142 9.25 21.02 -16.23
CA ALA A 142 8.20 22.04 -16.19
C ALA A 142 8.72 23.44 -15.84
N MET A 143 9.85 23.51 -15.12
CA MET A 143 10.48 24.75 -14.67
C MET A 143 12.00 24.64 -14.83
N PRO A 144 12.54 24.91 -16.04
CA PRO A 144 13.98 24.81 -16.31
C PRO A 144 14.83 25.61 -15.31
N GLY A 145 15.95 25.03 -14.88
CA GLY A 145 16.84 25.61 -13.86
C GLY A 145 16.35 25.41 -12.41
N ARG A 146 15.26 24.68 -12.19
CA ARG A 146 14.74 24.28 -10.89
C ARG A 146 14.92 22.78 -10.67
N ILE A 147 14.93 22.38 -9.41
CA ILE A 147 15.00 20.98 -9.02
C ILE A 147 13.61 20.51 -8.55
N MET A 148 13.18 19.39 -9.09
CA MET A 148 12.05 18.64 -8.57
C MET A 148 12.56 17.60 -7.57
N VAL A 149 12.12 17.71 -6.33
CA VAL A 149 12.36 16.75 -5.26
C VAL A 149 11.10 15.94 -5.07
N ALA A 150 11.21 14.63 -5.04
CA ALA A 150 10.05 13.75 -4.88
C ALA A 150 10.31 12.67 -3.83
N CYS A 151 9.30 12.37 -3.04
CA CYS A 151 9.34 11.34 -2.01
C CYS A 151 8.16 10.38 -2.20
N PRO A 152 8.42 9.06 -2.23
CA PRO A 152 7.38 8.07 -2.43
C PRO A 152 6.45 8.01 -1.22
N ILE A 153 5.19 7.71 -1.49
CA ILE A 153 4.20 7.40 -0.48
C ILE A 153 4.08 5.88 -0.47
N ASN A 154 4.64 5.29 0.57
CA ASN A 154 4.71 3.84 0.71
C ASN A 154 3.72 3.36 1.75
N ASN A 155 3.03 2.27 1.46
CA ASN A 155 2.53 1.41 2.50
C ASN A 155 3.63 0.35 2.82
N SER A 156 3.34 -0.59 3.73
CA SER A 156 4.29 -1.61 4.18
C SER A 156 4.84 -2.51 3.06
N TYR A 157 4.34 -2.42 1.84
CA TYR A 157 4.63 -3.37 0.76
C TYR A 157 4.93 -2.72 -0.59
N ASP A 158 4.30 -1.58 -0.93
CA ASP A 158 4.40 -0.96 -2.24
C ASP A 158 4.39 0.57 -2.18
N ALA A 159 5.14 1.20 -3.08
CA ALA A 159 4.97 2.61 -3.40
C ALA A 159 3.75 2.76 -4.33
N TRP A 160 2.76 3.53 -3.91
CA TRP A 160 1.55 3.74 -4.69
C TRP A 160 1.38 5.17 -5.24
N GLY A 161 2.31 6.02 -4.90
CA GLY A 161 2.33 7.40 -5.35
C GLY A 161 3.53 8.15 -4.77
N TYR A 162 3.56 9.43 -4.98
CA TYR A 162 4.59 10.30 -4.43
C TYR A 162 4.04 11.72 -4.20
N VAL A 163 4.73 12.44 -3.32
CA VAL A 163 4.64 13.89 -3.22
C VAL A 163 5.91 14.50 -3.77
N ALA A 164 5.78 15.53 -4.59
CA ALA A 164 6.94 16.21 -5.16
C ALA A 164 6.81 17.73 -5.06
N ALA A 165 7.93 18.38 -4.83
CA ALA A 165 8.03 19.84 -4.82
C ALA A 165 9.11 20.33 -5.78
N VAL A 166 8.86 21.45 -6.44
CA VAL A 166 9.85 22.14 -7.26
C VAL A 166 10.41 23.32 -6.48
N VAL A 167 11.73 23.33 -6.35
CA VAL A 167 12.48 24.30 -5.54
C VAL A 167 13.64 24.88 -6.31
N GLU A 168 14.32 25.87 -5.71
CA GLU A 168 15.56 26.41 -6.22
C GLU A 168 16.64 25.33 -6.33
N ASN A 169 17.52 25.45 -7.32
CA ASN A 169 18.67 24.59 -7.53
C ASN A 169 19.79 24.98 -6.53
N ASP A 170 19.52 24.77 -5.27
CA ASP A 170 20.43 25.01 -4.15
C ASP A 170 20.48 23.75 -3.26
N PRO A 171 21.66 23.18 -3.00
CA PRO A 171 21.80 21.92 -2.28
C PRO A 171 21.16 21.92 -0.89
N GLU A 172 21.23 23.04 -0.17
CA GLU A 172 20.65 23.16 1.18
C GLU A 172 19.12 23.14 1.10
N THR A 173 18.55 23.90 0.15
CA THR A 173 17.12 23.95 -0.11
C THR A 173 16.58 22.58 -0.55
N VAL A 174 17.30 21.88 -1.44
CA VAL A 174 16.95 20.54 -1.91
C VAL A 174 16.92 19.55 -0.75
N GLN A 175 17.99 19.52 0.07
CA GLN A 175 18.08 18.60 1.22
C GLN A 175 17.01 18.88 2.28
N ARG A 176 16.77 20.15 2.60
CA ARG A 176 15.72 20.57 3.52
C ARG A 176 14.35 20.14 3.00
N THR A 177 14.06 20.40 1.72
CA THR A 177 12.79 20.03 1.10
C THR A 177 12.59 18.53 1.09
N MET A 178 13.63 17.74 0.80
CA MET A 178 13.60 16.29 0.84
C MET A 178 13.16 15.77 2.22
N ASN A 179 13.74 16.30 3.29
CA ASN A 179 13.38 15.92 4.66
C ASN A 179 11.91 16.26 4.99
N LEU A 180 11.45 17.44 4.58
CA LEU A 180 10.06 17.87 4.80
C LEU A 180 9.06 17.06 3.98
N LEU A 181 9.37 16.76 2.71
CA LEU A 181 8.53 15.92 1.85
C LEU A 181 8.46 14.48 2.36
N LYS A 182 9.55 13.93 2.87
CA LYS A 182 9.57 12.59 3.48
C LYS A 182 8.58 12.51 4.65
N PHE A 183 8.55 13.54 5.48
CA PHE A 183 7.59 13.64 6.57
C PHE A 183 6.15 13.79 6.07
N LEU A 184 5.92 14.64 5.06
CA LEU A 184 4.60 14.81 4.44
C LEU A 184 4.11 13.51 3.80
N ALA A 185 4.95 12.82 3.02
CA ALA A 185 4.64 11.54 2.40
C ALA A 185 4.21 10.48 3.43
N HIS A 186 4.95 10.40 4.54
CA HIS A 186 4.61 9.49 5.63
C HIS A 186 3.25 9.83 6.28
N ARG A 187 2.96 11.10 6.52
CA ARG A 187 1.66 11.53 7.06
C ARG A 187 0.50 11.24 6.12
N VAL A 188 0.69 11.47 4.82
CA VAL A 188 -0.30 11.13 3.79
C VAL A 188 -0.54 9.62 3.76
N ALA A 189 0.53 8.81 3.80
CA ALA A 189 0.42 7.36 3.86
C ALA A 189 -0.41 6.89 5.07
N MET A 190 -0.16 7.43 6.25
CA MET A 190 -0.89 7.08 7.49
C MET A 190 -2.38 7.47 7.46
N LEU A 191 -2.77 8.45 6.67
CA LEU A 191 -4.18 8.82 6.54
C LEU A 191 -4.93 7.92 5.58
N ILE A 192 -4.24 7.42 4.55
CA ILE A 192 -4.88 6.62 3.51
C ILE A 192 -4.92 5.13 3.87
N TYR A 193 -4.01 4.67 4.72
CA TYR A 193 -3.88 3.26 5.14
C TYR A 193 -4.12 3.05 6.61
#